data_81490239342a8647b3563020fd95545c
#
_entry.id   81490239342a8647b3563020fd95545c
#
_cell.length_a   1.000
_cell.length_b   1.000
_cell.length_c   1.000
_cell.angle_alpha   90.00
_cell.angle_beta   90.00
_cell.angle_gamma   90.00
#
_symmetry.space_group_name_H-M   'P 1'
#
loop_
_entity.id
_entity.type
_entity.pdbx_description
1 polymer ?
#
loop_
_entity_poly.entity_id
_entity_poly.type
_entity_poly.pdbx_seq_one_letter_code
_entity_poly.pdbx_strand_id
1 'polypeptide(L)'
;MPNPRHLGTESLIGEWLDDPAGRTVLIDLLARRSPDARALYAIRKLPLSSLMSLSHGAVTPEYLDLMVHAANRLRDEPAVPPATSHLFPSAAPQAPNDWEEPIIEGRFDGKTVVVTGASSGIGRATALRVAREGGHVLAIDLSTLRMEALLEENPELGITGIVADISSQSDVNKIAVQARGRVDCLAVVAGIADNMVALHEVEDELWESVFRINVDGPFRLSRAIIPLMLSRGAGSIVNVSSQAGLRGSIAGAAYTASKHAVIGMTRSAAFIYSPRGIRVNAVIPRPTKTALESNYGSLGGAGPLPTASLTSPEVEAAQIASPMTYLLSDDAANVTGAILPADEGWGVA
;
A
#
# COMPACT_ATOMS: atom_id res chain seq x y z
N MET A 1 -49.75 15.74 -14.98
CA MET A 1 -48.78 14.91 -14.31
C MET A 1 -49.02 15.04 -12.81
N PRO A 2 -49.12 13.97 -12.03
CA PRO A 2 -49.37 14.09 -10.59
C PRO A 2 -48.18 14.83 -9.96
N ASN A 3 -48.49 15.81 -9.12
CA ASN A 3 -47.58 16.60 -8.33
C ASN A 3 -46.65 15.64 -7.50
N PRO A 4 -45.31 15.70 -7.55
CA PRO A 4 -44.49 14.83 -6.77
C PRO A 4 -44.76 15.08 -5.29
N ARG A 5 -45.22 14.02 -4.58
CA ARG A 5 -45.53 14.10 -3.14
C ARG A 5 -44.24 14.45 -2.39
N HIS A 6 -44.26 15.53 -1.59
CA HIS A 6 -43.16 15.84 -0.67
C HIS A 6 -42.91 14.63 0.28
N LEU A 7 -41.65 14.32 0.54
CA LEU A 7 -41.28 13.33 1.53
C LEU A 7 -41.62 13.86 2.93
N GLY A 8 -42.17 13.01 3.78
CA GLY A 8 -42.50 13.33 5.16
C GLY A 8 -42.02 12.23 6.12
N THR A 9 -42.24 12.46 7.41
CA THR A 9 -41.86 11.48 8.46
C THR A 9 -42.68 10.19 8.34
N GLU A 10 -43.89 10.29 7.78
CA GLU A 10 -44.81 9.15 7.55
C GLU A 10 -44.62 8.50 6.18
N SER A 11 -43.77 9.06 5.31
CA SER A 11 -43.39 8.43 4.05
C SER A 11 -42.58 7.17 4.33
N LEU A 12 -42.80 6.11 3.53
CA LEU A 12 -42.10 4.86 3.70
C LEU A 12 -40.58 5.04 3.42
N ILE A 13 -39.76 4.34 4.15
CA ILE A 13 -38.31 4.32 3.91
C ILE A 13 -38.00 3.91 2.47
N GLY A 14 -38.80 3.05 1.87
CA GLY A 14 -38.71 2.72 0.45
C GLY A 14 -38.92 3.91 -0.48
N GLU A 15 -39.89 4.79 -0.19
CA GLU A 15 -40.12 6.02 -0.96
C GLU A 15 -38.93 6.98 -0.85
N TRP A 16 -38.34 7.09 0.33
CA TRP A 16 -37.11 7.84 0.55
C TRP A 16 -35.92 7.27 -0.22
N LEU A 17 -35.80 5.94 -0.28
CA LEU A 17 -34.73 5.28 -1.04
C LEU A 17 -34.91 5.36 -2.55
N ASP A 18 -36.12 5.42 -3.04
CA ASP A 18 -36.47 5.51 -4.45
C ASP A 18 -36.38 6.96 -4.97
N ASP A 19 -36.43 7.97 -4.06
CA ASP A 19 -36.27 9.39 -4.37
C ASP A 19 -34.80 9.81 -4.28
N PRO A 20 -34.22 10.46 -5.30
CA PRO A 20 -32.79 10.82 -5.30
C PRO A 20 -32.36 11.72 -4.13
N ALA A 21 -33.18 12.72 -3.77
CA ALA A 21 -32.91 13.62 -2.65
C ALA A 21 -33.06 12.91 -1.30
N GLY A 22 -34.12 12.13 -1.15
CA GLY A 22 -34.37 11.30 0.03
C GLY A 22 -33.25 10.29 0.25
N ARG A 23 -32.80 9.60 -0.80
CA ARG A 23 -31.70 8.67 -0.76
C ARG A 23 -30.42 9.32 -0.29
N THR A 24 -30.07 10.50 -0.80
CA THR A 24 -28.88 11.26 -0.41
C THR A 24 -28.89 11.57 1.09
N VAL A 25 -30.01 12.06 1.61
CA VAL A 25 -30.14 12.39 3.04
C VAL A 25 -30.09 11.13 3.93
N LEU A 26 -30.71 10.03 3.50
CA LEU A 26 -30.65 8.76 4.24
C LEU A 26 -29.26 8.16 4.27
N ILE A 27 -28.52 8.22 3.16
CA ILE A 27 -27.16 7.69 3.09
C ILE A 27 -26.23 8.54 3.96
N ASP A 28 -26.35 9.87 3.95
CA ASP A 28 -25.52 10.75 4.82
C ASP A 28 -25.77 10.47 6.30
N LEU A 29 -27.02 10.17 6.68
CA LEU A 29 -27.35 9.74 8.04
C LEU A 29 -26.62 8.46 8.45
N LEU A 30 -26.60 7.47 7.55
CA LEU A 30 -25.99 6.18 7.83
C LEU A 30 -24.45 6.24 7.80
N ALA A 31 -23.86 7.01 6.90
CA ALA A 31 -22.41 7.18 6.82
C ALA A 31 -21.82 7.71 8.13
N ARG A 32 -22.60 8.46 8.90
CA ARG A 32 -22.17 9.00 10.21
C ARG A 32 -22.32 8.01 11.37
N ARG A 33 -23.05 6.89 11.22
CA ARG A 33 -23.43 6.03 12.37
C ARG A 33 -23.41 4.51 12.14
N SER A 34 -23.50 4.03 10.90
CA SER A 34 -23.40 2.60 10.57
C SER A 34 -23.22 2.39 9.07
N PRO A 35 -22.32 1.52 8.60
CA PRO A 35 -21.98 1.40 7.17
C PRO A 35 -22.94 0.51 6.37
N ASP A 36 -24.05 -0.02 6.91
CA ASP A 36 -24.86 -0.99 6.19
C ASP A 36 -26.18 -0.41 5.64
N ALA A 37 -26.09 0.13 4.41
CA ALA A 37 -27.27 0.56 3.65
C ALA A 37 -28.28 -0.59 3.40
N ARG A 38 -27.87 -1.86 3.51
CA ARG A 38 -28.77 -3.03 3.34
C ARG A 38 -29.79 -3.13 4.46
N ALA A 39 -29.47 -2.62 5.65
CA ALA A 39 -30.41 -2.58 6.77
C ALA A 39 -31.67 -1.76 6.44
N LEU A 40 -31.54 -0.67 5.69
CA LEU A 40 -32.67 0.14 5.26
C LEU A 40 -33.60 -0.58 4.26
N TYR A 41 -33.04 -1.44 3.41
CA TYR A 41 -33.84 -2.23 2.49
C TYR A 41 -34.70 -3.28 3.22
N ALA A 42 -34.24 -3.79 4.36
CA ALA A 42 -34.98 -4.72 5.19
C ALA A 42 -36.23 -4.05 5.84
N ILE A 43 -36.12 -2.76 6.14
CA ILE A 43 -37.19 -1.97 6.79
C ILE A 43 -37.92 -1.01 5.82
N ARG A 44 -37.75 -1.17 4.52
CA ARG A 44 -38.27 -0.25 3.48
C ARG A 44 -39.81 -0.06 3.52
N LYS A 45 -40.51 -0.97 4.15
CA LYS A 45 -41.98 -0.91 4.29
C LYS A 45 -42.45 -0.16 5.55
N LEU A 46 -41.51 0.31 6.38
CA LEU A 46 -41.82 1.09 7.57
C LEU A 46 -41.76 2.58 7.24
N PRO A 47 -42.54 3.43 7.93
CA PRO A 47 -42.43 4.89 7.80
C PRO A 47 -41.09 5.37 8.36
N LEU A 48 -40.62 6.54 7.88
CA LEU A 48 -39.34 7.13 8.36
C LEU A 48 -39.36 7.35 9.88
N SER A 49 -40.50 7.72 10.47
CA SER A 49 -40.74 7.88 11.90
C SER A 49 -40.34 6.64 12.71
N SER A 50 -40.36 5.44 12.14
CA SER A 50 -39.95 4.21 12.79
C SER A 50 -38.43 4.19 13.16
N LEU A 51 -37.62 5.04 12.53
CA LEU A 51 -36.20 5.17 12.88
C LEU A 51 -35.97 5.65 14.31
N MET A 52 -36.91 6.36 14.91
CA MET A 52 -36.85 6.78 16.32
C MET A 52 -36.79 5.58 17.26
N SER A 53 -37.71 4.63 17.08
CA SER A 53 -37.78 3.42 17.92
C SER A 53 -36.64 2.44 17.61
N LEU A 54 -36.26 2.30 16.35
CA LEU A 54 -35.22 1.38 15.91
C LEU A 54 -33.79 1.86 16.28
N SER A 55 -33.60 3.17 16.46
CA SER A 55 -32.30 3.76 16.80
C SER A 55 -32.01 3.87 18.30
N HIS A 56 -32.90 3.32 19.16
CA HIS A 56 -32.77 3.42 20.62
C HIS A 56 -32.56 4.87 21.12
N GLY A 57 -33.29 5.83 20.54
CA GLY A 57 -33.24 7.26 20.90
C GLY A 57 -32.12 8.06 20.24
N ALA A 58 -31.35 7.45 19.32
CA ALA A 58 -30.31 8.18 18.58
C ALA A 58 -30.88 9.09 17.47
N VAL A 59 -32.10 8.83 17.00
CA VAL A 59 -32.87 9.67 16.06
C VAL A 59 -33.99 10.34 16.84
N THR A 60 -33.97 11.66 16.93
CA THR A 60 -35.02 12.45 17.64
C THR A 60 -36.05 13.00 16.64
N PRO A 61 -37.22 13.43 17.09
CA PRO A 61 -38.24 14.08 16.23
C PRO A 61 -37.65 15.27 15.46
N GLU A 62 -36.87 16.12 16.14
CA GLU A 62 -36.24 17.30 15.54
C GLU A 62 -35.24 16.91 14.45
N TYR A 63 -34.56 15.77 14.59
CA TYR A 63 -33.65 15.25 13.59
C TYR A 63 -34.36 14.73 12.35
N LEU A 64 -35.54 14.07 12.54
CA LEU A 64 -36.40 13.66 11.42
C LEU A 64 -36.95 14.86 10.65
N ASP A 65 -37.36 15.92 11.34
CA ASP A 65 -37.81 17.15 10.72
C ASP A 65 -36.72 17.82 9.90
N LEU A 66 -35.47 17.84 10.39
CA LEU A 66 -34.29 18.30 9.63
C LEU A 66 -34.07 17.47 8.38
N MET A 67 -34.19 16.14 8.44
CA MET A 67 -34.06 15.26 7.27
C MET A 67 -35.14 15.56 6.22
N VAL A 68 -36.40 15.67 6.65
CA VAL A 68 -37.51 16.01 5.78
C VAL A 68 -37.31 17.35 5.09
N HIS A 69 -36.86 18.37 5.86
CA HIS A 69 -36.55 19.69 5.32
C HIS A 69 -35.39 19.63 4.31
N ALA A 70 -34.33 18.90 4.65
CA ALA A 70 -33.16 18.76 3.77
C ALA A 70 -33.50 18.06 2.45
N ALA A 71 -34.27 16.96 2.51
CA ALA A 71 -34.67 16.23 1.31
C ALA A 71 -35.60 17.05 0.40
N ASN A 72 -36.61 17.74 0.97
CA ASN A 72 -37.52 18.57 0.20
C ASN A 72 -36.80 19.82 -0.37
N ARG A 73 -35.90 20.42 0.38
CA ARG A 73 -35.05 21.54 -0.12
C ARG A 73 -34.17 21.12 -1.29
N LEU A 74 -33.50 19.96 -1.22
CA LEU A 74 -32.71 19.42 -2.33
C LEU A 74 -33.56 19.11 -3.57
N ARG A 75 -34.86 18.84 -3.39
CA ARG A 75 -35.79 18.60 -4.47
C ARG A 75 -36.29 19.88 -5.14
N ASP A 76 -36.51 20.94 -4.34
CA ASP A 76 -37.04 22.22 -4.80
C ASP A 76 -35.98 23.16 -5.38
N GLU A 77 -34.71 22.94 -5.07
CA GLU A 77 -33.62 23.63 -5.74
C GLU A 77 -33.60 23.17 -7.21
N PRO A 78 -33.65 24.11 -8.19
CA PRO A 78 -33.44 23.74 -9.59
C PRO A 78 -32.13 23.00 -9.65
N ALA A 79 -32.13 21.81 -10.28
CA ALA A 79 -30.93 20.98 -10.43
C ALA A 79 -29.83 21.84 -11.02
N VAL A 80 -29.03 22.45 -10.14
CA VAL A 80 -27.72 22.95 -10.51
C VAL A 80 -26.97 21.70 -10.89
N PRO A 81 -26.61 21.51 -12.16
CA PRO A 81 -25.76 20.38 -12.51
C PRO A 81 -24.59 20.44 -11.54
N PRO A 82 -24.25 19.33 -10.85
CA PRO A 82 -23.20 19.41 -9.84
C PRO A 82 -21.97 19.99 -10.51
N ALA A 83 -21.58 21.19 -10.07
CA ALA A 83 -20.41 21.91 -10.60
C ALA A 83 -19.12 21.12 -10.38
N THR A 84 -19.24 19.97 -9.71
CA THR A 84 -18.19 19.01 -9.39
C THR A 84 -18.02 17.88 -10.40
N SER A 85 -19.00 17.67 -11.33
CA SER A 85 -18.86 16.58 -12.32
C SER A 85 -17.73 16.81 -13.34
N HIS A 86 -17.19 18.03 -13.42
CA HIS A 86 -16.08 18.36 -14.29
C HIS A 86 -14.72 18.38 -13.57
N LEU A 87 -14.71 18.33 -12.22
CA LEU A 87 -13.46 18.30 -11.44
C LEU A 87 -12.99 16.88 -11.15
N PHE A 88 -13.91 15.90 -11.20
CA PHE A 88 -13.55 14.49 -11.05
C PHE A 88 -14.15 13.74 -12.22
N PRO A 89 -13.35 13.21 -13.14
CA PRO A 89 -13.85 12.31 -14.18
C PRO A 89 -14.57 11.13 -13.52
N SER A 90 -15.77 10.79 -14.01
CA SER A 90 -16.65 9.76 -13.46
C SER A 90 -16.15 8.32 -13.66
N ALA A 91 -15.02 8.15 -14.34
CA ALA A 91 -14.23 6.94 -14.37
C ALA A 91 -12.88 7.26 -13.73
N ALA A 92 -12.42 6.40 -12.82
CA ALA A 92 -11.01 6.41 -12.47
C ALA A 92 -10.24 6.42 -13.79
N PRO A 93 -9.28 7.33 -14.01
CA PRO A 93 -8.45 7.25 -15.17
C PRO A 93 -7.87 5.84 -15.16
N GLN A 94 -8.17 5.05 -16.19
CA GLN A 94 -7.40 3.85 -16.44
C GLN A 94 -5.96 4.33 -16.50
N ALA A 95 -5.07 3.73 -15.70
CA ALA A 95 -3.66 3.98 -15.86
C ALA A 95 -3.37 3.92 -17.35
N PRO A 96 -2.65 4.90 -17.93
CA PRO A 96 -2.39 4.89 -19.35
C PRO A 96 -1.91 3.48 -19.70
N ASN A 97 -2.64 2.75 -20.56
CA ASN A 97 -2.23 1.42 -21.04
C ASN A 97 -0.89 1.47 -21.80
N ASP A 98 -0.34 2.67 -21.97
CA ASP A 98 0.85 3.00 -22.74
C ASP A 98 2.01 3.47 -21.85
N TRP A 99 2.02 3.18 -20.52
CA TRP A 99 3.15 3.54 -19.67
C TRP A 99 4.36 2.66 -20.02
N GLU A 100 5.39 3.28 -20.57
CA GLU A 100 6.68 2.65 -20.82
C GLU A 100 7.64 2.99 -19.67
N GLU A 101 8.43 2.00 -19.26
CA GLU A 101 9.43 2.22 -18.20
C GLU A 101 10.53 3.17 -18.69
N PRO A 102 10.66 4.39 -18.10
CA PRO A 102 11.74 5.30 -18.48
C PRO A 102 13.06 4.78 -17.93
N ILE A 103 14.00 4.43 -18.81
CA ILE A 103 15.38 4.05 -18.44
C ILE A 103 16.28 5.29 -18.59
N ILE A 104 17.01 5.62 -17.53
CA ILE A 104 17.97 6.74 -17.53
C ILE A 104 19.37 6.17 -17.60
N GLU A 105 19.94 6.20 -18.78
CA GLU A 105 21.27 5.68 -19.04
C GLU A 105 22.34 6.36 -18.15
N GLY A 106 23.21 5.56 -17.54
CA GLY A 106 24.31 6.03 -16.70
C GLY A 106 23.93 6.46 -15.27
N ARG A 107 22.65 6.41 -14.87
CA ARG A 107 22.24 6.83 -13.52
C ARG A 107 22.95 6.10 -12.40
N PHE A 108 23.30 4.83 -12.61
CA PHE A 108 24.00 3.98 -11.64
C PHE A 108 25.42 3.60 -12.08
N ASP A 109 26.01 4.31 -13.03
CA ASP A 109 27.37 4.02 -13.49
C ASP A 109 28.37 3.95 -12.34
N GLY A 110 29.12 2.86 -12.31
CA GLY A 110 30.13 2.61 -11.28
C GLY A 110 29.56 2.36 -9.88
N LYS A 111 28.26 2.21 -9.69
CA LYS A 111 27.63 1.88 -8.39
C LYS A 111 27.40 0.38 -8.24
N THR A 112 27.60 -0.13 -7.01
CA THR A 112 27.22 -1.47 -6.59
C THR A 112 25.95 -1.39 -5.77
N VAL A 113 24.88 -2.06 -6.23
CA VAL A 113 23.54 -2.02 -5.64
C VAL A 113 23.14 -3.43 -5.18
N VAL A 114 22.89 -3.60 -3.89
CA VAL A 114 22.33 -4.83 -3.33
C VAL A 114 20.81 -4.76 -3.41
N VAL A 115 20.16 -5.78 -3.98
CA VAL A 115 18.70 -5.87 -4.08
C VAL A 115 18.24 -7.21 -3.51
N THR A 116 17.35 -7.20 -2.52
CA THR A 116 16.75 -8.42 -1.95
C THR A 116 15.40 -8.74 -2.57
N GLY A 117 15.00 -10.03 -2.64
CA GLY A 117 13.82 -10.45 -3.40
C GLY A 117 14.00 -10.22 -4.90
N ALA A 118 15.24 -10.27 -5.39
CA ALA A 118 15.63 -9.78 -6.71
C ALA A 118 15.17 -10.67 -7.87
N SER A 119 14.69 -11.88 -7.60
CA SER A 119 14.25 -12.80 -8.66
C SER A 119 12.75 -12.70 -8.99
N SER A 120 11.98 -11.86 -8.28
CA SER A 120 10.54 -11.72 -8.54
C SER A 120 10.01 -10.31 -8.22
N GLY A 121 8.86 -9.98 -8.79
CA GLY A 121 8.09 -8.79 -8.46
C GLY A 121 8.88 -7.48 -8.45
N ILE A 122 8.67 -6.66 -7.42
CA ILE A 122 9.31 -5.34 -7.26
C ILE A 122 10.84 -5.46 -7.21
N GLY A 123 11.37 -6.50 -6.53
CA GLY A 123 12.81 -6.72 -6.44
C GLY A 123 13.44 -6.99 -7.80
N ARG A 124 12.81 -7.86 -8.61
CA ARG A 124 13.27 -8.14 -9.99
C ARG A 124 13.20 -6.89 -10.87
N ALA A 125 12.10 -6.17 -10.84
CA ALA A 125 11.96 -4.94 -11.61
C ALA A 125 13.01 -3.89 -11.20
N THR A 126 13.27 -3.73 -9.90
CA THR A 126 14.31 -2.82 -9.38
C THR A 126 15.71 -3.26 -9.82
N ALA A 127 16.03 -4.55 -9.71
CA ALA A 127 17.33 -5.09 -10.12
C ALA A 127 17.60 -4.88 -11.62
N LEU A 128 16.62 -5.22 -12.46
CA LEU A 128 16.72 -5.03 -13.91
C LEU A 128 16.86 -3.56 -14.29
N ARG A 129 16.08 -2.68 -13.66
CA ARG A 129 16.16 -1.26 -13.96
C ARG A 129 17.51 -0.67 -13.57
N VAL A 130 18.00 -0.96 -12.36
CA VAL A 130 19.35 -0.52 -11.92
C VAL A 130 20.42 -0.99 -12.88
N ALA A 131 20.37 -2.27 -13.31
CA ALA A 131 21.36 -2.82 -14.23
C ALA A 131 21.29 -2.18 -15.63
N ARG A 132 20.09 -1.92 -16.16
CA ARG A 132 19.88 -1.19 -17.43
C ARG A 132 20.32 0.26 -17.35
N GLU A 133 20.32 0.85 -16.17
CA GLU A 133 20.78 2.21 -15.89
C GLU A 133 22.28 2.27 -15.50
N GLY A 134 23.07 1.20 -15.80
CA GLY A 134 24.53 1.16 -15.69
C GLY A 134 25.09 0.61 -14.37
N GLY A 135 24.25 0.20 -13.42
CA GLY A 135 24.67 -0.32 -12.12
C GLY A 135 25.10 -1.79 -12.15
N HIS A 136 26.04 -2.13 -11.25
CA HIS A 136 26.31 -3.52 -10.90
C HIS A 136 25.39 -3.97 -9.77
N VAL A 137 24.55 -4.99 -10.02
CA VAL A 137 23.55 -5.49 -9.08
C VAL A 137 24.04 -6.77 -8.41
N LEU A 138 24.04 -6.80 -7.07
CA LEU A 138 24.08 -8.02 -6.29
C LEU A 138 22.64 -8.43 -5.98
N ALA A 139 22.13 -9.37 -6.76
CA ALA A 139 20.74 -9.86 -6.72
C ALA A 139 20.63 -10.96 -5.68
N ILE A 140 19.85 -10.72 -4.61
CA ILE A 140 19.69 -11.66 -3.49
C ILE A 140 18.27 -12.24 -3.53
N ASP A 141 18.17 -13.57 -3.52
CA ASP A 141 16.89 -14.27 -3.39
C ASP A 141 17.07 -15.66 -2.77
N LEU A 142 15.99 -16.25 -2.28
CA LEU A 142 15.96 -17.62 -1.77
C LEU A 142 15.85 -18.67 -2.89
N SER A 143 15.24 -18.31 -4.01
CA SER A 143 14.90 -19.23 -5.09
C SER A 143 16.04 -19.39 -6.09
N THR A 144 16.73 -20.51 -6.06
CA THR A 144 17.75 -20.86 -7.06
C THR A 144 17.16 -20.83 -8.48
N LEU A 145 16.02 -21.47 -8.69
CA LEU A 145 15.37 -21.55 -10.01
C LEU A 145 15.04 -20.18 -10.60
N ARG A 146 14.44 -19.28 -9.79
CA ARG A 146 14.11 -17.93 -10.28
C ARG A 146 15.36 -17.07 -10.46
N MET A 147 16.41 -17.31 -9.66
CA MET A 147 17.68 -16.60 -9.82
C MET A 147 18.39 -17.03 -11.12
N GLU A 148 18.43 -18.32 -11.41
CA GLU A 148 18.96 -18.83 -12.68
C GLU A 148 18.20 -18.24 -13.86
N ALA A 149 16.86 -18.26 -13.85
CA ALA A 149 16.06 -17.63 -14.90
C ALA A 149 16.34 -16.12 -15.05
N LEU A 150 16.48 -15.37 -13.95
CA LEU A 150 16.85 -13.95 -14.00
C LEU A 150 18.16 -13.72 -14.77
N LEU A 151 19.18 -14.53 -14.49
CA LEU A 151 20.51 -14.40 -15.10
C LEU A 151 20.52 -14.87 -16.58
N GLU A 152 19.84 -15.97 -16.87
CA GLU A 152 19.73 -16.52 -18.23
C GLU A 152 18.97 -15.60 -19.19
N GLU A 153 17.92 -14.94 -18.70
CA GLU A 153 17.12 -13.99 -19.48
C GLU A 153 17.82 -12.63 -19.71
N ASN A 154 18.88 -12.32 -18.94
CA ASN A 154 19.55 -11.00 -18.96
C ASN A 154 21.08 -11.15 -18.90
N PRO A 155 21.71 -11.93 -19.78
CA PRO A 155 23.16 -12.25 -19.69
C PRO A 155 24.08 -11.05 -19.93
N GLU A 156 23.55 -9.99 -20.59
CA GLU A 156 24.30 -8.76 -20.89
C GLU A 156 24.31 -7.76 -19.73
N LEU A 157 23.42 -7.92 -18.77
CA LEU A 157 23.32 -6.99 -17.65
C LEU A 157 24.31 -7.29 -16.53
N GLY A 158 24.78 -6.25 -15.86
CA GLY A 158 25.72 -6.33 -14.73
C GLY A 158 25.09 -6.90 -13.45
N ILE A 159 24.56 -8.13 -13.50
CA ILE A 159 23.87 -8.78 -12.38
C ILE A 159 24.68 -9.98 -11.88
N THR A 160 24.94 -10.02 -10.57
CA THR A 160 25.51 -11.18 -9.87
C THR A 160 24.45 -11.77 -8.95
N GLY A 161 24.02 -13.00 -9.20
CA GLY A 161 23.04 -13.71 -8.37
C GLY A 161 23.67 -14.32 -7.11
N ILE A 162 23.01 -14.19 -5.98
CA ILE A 162 23.39 -14.77 -4.69
C ILE A 162 22.15 -15.42 -4.08
N VAL A 163 22.13 -16.75 -4.01
CA VAL A 163 21.08 -17.48 -3.30
C VAL A 163 21.36 -17.42 -1.81
N ALA A 164 20.53 -16.69 -1.07
CA ALA A 164 20.74 -16.44 0.36
C ALA A 164 19.44 -16.06 1.09
N ASP A 165 19.36 -16.47 2.37
CA ASP A 165 18.29 -16.07 3.30
C ASP A 165 18.77 -14.86 4.12
N ILE A 166 18.12 -13.70 3.92
CA ILE A 166 18.43 -12.48 4.69
C ILE A 166 18.12 -12.61 6.19
N SER A 167 17.30 -13.58 6.58
CA SER A 167 17.02 -13.89 7.99
C SER A 167 18.13 -14.73 8.64
N SER A 168 19.03 -15.32 7.86
CA SER A 168 20.19 -16.06 8.30
C SER A 168 21.42 -15.18 8.45
N GLN A 169 21.98 -15.09 9.66
CA GLN A 169 23.21 -14.29 9.88
C GLN A 169 24.41 -14.80 9.06
N SER A 170 24.52 -16.13 8.86
CA SER A 170 25.58 -16.71 8.04
C SER A 170 25.48 -16.26 6.58
N ASP A 171 24.27 -16.19 6.03
CA ASP A 171 24.04 -15.78 4.65
C ASP A 171 24.21 -14.27 4.48
N VAL A 172 23.78 -13.47 5.47
CA VAL A 172 24.06 -12.03 5.49
C VAL A 172 25.58 -11.76 5.48
N ASN A 173 26.37 -12.56 6.22
CA ASN A 173 27.82 -12.44 6.19
C ASN A 173 28.39 -12.80 4.81
N LYS A 174 27.86 -13.82 4.12
CA LYS A 174 28.25 -14.14 2.74
C LYS A 174 27.94 -12.99 1.78
N ILE A 175 26.75 -12.36 1.90
CA ILE A 175 26.39 -11.19 1.10
C ILE A 175 27.40 -10.06 1.30
N ALA A 176 27.75 -9.73 2.55
CA ALA A 176 28.70 -8.68 2.87
C ALA A 176 30.11 -8.96 2.29
N VAL A 177 30.56 -10.23 2.32
CA VAL A 177 31.82 -10.66 1.70
C VAL A 177 31.78 -10.54 0.18
N GLN A 178 30.69 -10.98 -0.45
CA GLN A 178 30.49 -10.90 -1.90
C GLN A 178 30.46 -9.44 -2.41
N ALA A 179 30.03 -8.51 -1.58
CA ALA A 179 30.05 -7.08 -1.86
C ALA A 179 31.47 -6.51 -1.98
N ARG A 180 32.53 -7.28 -1.67
CA ARG A 180 33.93 -6.90 -1.78
C ARG A 180 34.27 -5.55 -1.16
N GLY A 181 33.63 -5.23 -0.04
CA GLY A 181 33.85 -3.97 0.68
C GLY A 181 33.17 -2.74 0.07
N ARG A 182 32.39 -2.90 -0.99
CA ARG A 182 31.69 -1.78 -1.64
C ARG A 182 30.20 -2.05 -1.83
N VAL A 183 29.38 -1.23 -1.19
CA VAL A 183 27.94 -1.11 -1.48
C VAL A 183 27.60 0.37 -1.52
N ASP A 184 27.12 0.85 -2.64
CA ASP A 184 26.66 2.23 -2.82
C ASP A 184 25.18 2.36 -2.47
N CYS A 185 24.38 1.34 -2.82
CA CYS A 185 22.93 1.33 -2.57
C CYS A 185 22.45 -0.04 -2.07
N LEU A 186 21.39 -0.01 -1.24
CA LEU A 186 20.71 -1.20 -0.73
C LEU A 186 19.20 -1.06 -0.91
N ALA A 187 18.59 -1.92 -1.72
CA ALA A 187 17.16 -2.08 -1.85
C ALA A 187 16.66 -3.29 -1.04
N VAL A 188 15.93 -3.05 0.03
CA VAL A 188 15.37 -4.09 0.90
C VAL A 188 13.92 -4.34 0.50
N VAL A 189 13.70 -5.35 -0.35
CA VAL A 189 12.39 -5.63 -0.96
C VAL A 189 11.79 -6.93 -0.45
N ALA A 190 12.62 -7.94 -0.14
CA ALA A 190 12.17 -9.25 0.33
C ALA A 190 11.21 -9.16 1.52
N GLY A 191 10.17 -9.97 1.50
CA GLY A 191 9.19 -10.05 2.58
C GLY A 191 8.14 -11.12 2.31
N ILE A 192 7.35 -11.45 3.34
CA ILE A 192 6.22 -12.37 3.27
C ILE A 192 4.96 -11.73 3.86
N ALA A 193 3.79 -12.19 3.42
CA ALA A 193 2.48 -11.82 3.97
C ALA A 193 2.06 -12.76 5.12
N ASP A 194 0.98 -12.40 5.82
CA ASP A 194 0.43 -13.15 6.95
C ASP A 194 -0.98 -13.70 6.69
N ASN A 195 -1.40 -13.78 5.42
CA ASN A 195 -2.71 -14.30 5.02
C ASN A 195 -3.92 -13.62 5.68
N MET A 196 -3.80 -12.36 6.09
CA MET A 196 -4.89 -11.56 6.70
C MET A 196 -5.44 -12.13 8.03
N VAL A 197 -4.63 -12.84 8.81
CA VAL A 197 -5.05 -13.48 10.06
C VAL A 197 -5.33 -12.43 11.15
N ALA A 198 -6.47 -12.57 11.84
CA ALA A 198 -6.87 -11.71 12.95
C ALA A 198 -5.96 -11.89 14.16
N LEU A 199 -5.79 -10.85 14.99
CA LEU A 199 -4.80 -10.83 16.07
C LEU A 199 -4.92 -12.02 17.04
N HIS A 200 -6.13 -12.46 17.37
CA HIS A 200 -6.37 -13.57 18.31
C HIS A 200 -6.23 -14.97 17.67
N GLU A 201 -6.08 -15.00 16.34
CA GLU A 201 -5.93 -16.24 15.55
C GLU A 201 -4.50 -16.39 15.00
N VAL A 202 -3.63 -15.40 15.22
CA VAL A 202 -2.22 -15.46 14.77
C VAL A 202 -1.49 -16.48 15.65
N GLU A 203 -1.01 -17.55 15.03
CA GLU A 203 -0.15 -18.52 15.68
C GLU A 203 1.28 -17.97 15.84
N ASP A 204 1.98 -18.42 16.89
CA ASP A 204 3.32 -17.93 17.22
C ASP A 204 4.30 -18.16 16.06
N GLU A 205 4.21 -19.29 15.37
CA GLU A 205 5.07 -19.63 14.23
C GLU A 205 4.88 -18.66 13.04
N LEU A 206 3.65 -18.25 12.79
CA LEU A 206 3.36 -17.26 11.74
C LEU A 206 3.90 -15.89 12.14
N TRP A 207 3.64 -15.46 13.37
CA TRP A 207 4.17 -14.21 13.92
C TRP A 207 5.69 -14.15 13.83
N GLU A 208 6.38 -15.17 14.37
CA GLU A 208 7.84 -15.27 14.34
C GLU A 208 8.40 -15.29 12.92
N SER A 209 7.76 -16.04 12.00
CA SER A 209 8.19 -16.10 10.61
C SER A 209 8.09 -14.76 9.91
N VAL A 210 6.98 -14.04 10.09
CA VAL A 210 6.77 -12.70 9.50
C VAL A 210 7.80 -11.71 10.06
N PHE A 211 8.01 -11.69 11.37
CA PHE A 211 9.01 -10.78 11.96
C PHE A 211 10.43 -11.14 11.56
N ARG A 212 10.78 -12.41 11.58
CA ARG A 212 12.10 -12.90 11.20
C ARG A 212 12.49 -12.48 9.77
N ILE A 213 11.54 -12.53 8.82
CA ILE A 213 11.81 -12.18 7.43
C ILE A 213 11.64 -10.67 7.19
N ASN A 214 10.53 -10.07 7.64
CA ASN A 214 10.19 -8.69 7.31
C ASN A 214 10.91 -7.65 8.18
N VAL A 215 11.42 -8.03 9.36
CA VAL A 215 12.04 -7.09 10.32
C VAL A 215 13.48 -7.48 10.59
N ASP A 216 13.74 -8.70 11.07
CA ASP A 216 15.09 -9.13 11.44
C ASP A 216 16.00 -9.23 10.21
N GLY A 217 15.49 -9.72 9.08
CA GLY A 217 16.24 -9.79 7.82
C GLY A 217 16.76 -8.41 7.40
N PRO A 218 15.88 -7.42 7.16
CA PRO A 218 16.25 -6.03 6.90
C PRO A 218 17.22 -5.45 7.93
N PHE A 219 16.99 -5.69 9.21
CA PHE A 219 17.87 -5.24 10.30
C PHE A 219 19.28 -5.84 10.17
N ARG A 220 19.40 -7.18 10.04
CA ARG A 220 20.68 -7.88 9.94
C ARG A 220 21.48 -7.43 8.71
N LEU A 221 20.80 -7.33 7.57
CA LEU A 221 21.41 -6.91 6.32
C LEU A 221 21.88 -5.45 6.39
N SER A 222 21.04 -4.53 6.86
CA SER A 222 21.40 -3.13 7.02
C SER A 222 22.58 -2.97 7.99
N ARG A 223 22.57 -3.69 9.12
CA ARG A 223 23.67 -3.70 10.10
C ARG A 223 24.99 -4.16 9.48
N ALA A 224 24.96 -5.11 8.54
CA ALA A 224 26.17 -5.59 7.86
C ALA A 224 26.65 -4.63 6.77
N ILE A 225 25.75 -3.94 6.07
CA ILE A 225 26.07 -3.08 4.92
C ILE A 225 26.41 -1.63 5.34
N ILE A 226 25.74 -1.07 6.35
CA ILE A 226 25.98 0.30 6.80
C ILE A 226 27.45 0.60 7.09
N PRO A 227 28.25 -0.28 7.75
CA PRO A 227 29.68 -0.03 7.95
C PRO A 227 30.46 0.16 6.64
N LEU A 228 30.10 -0.53 5.56
CA LEU A 228 30.72 -0.37 4.24
C LEU A 228 30.39 1.02 3.64
N MET A 229 29.15 1.49 3.81
CA MET A 229 28.73 2.84 3.39
C MET A 229 29.41 3.92 4.25
N LEU A 230 29.49 3.72 5.57
CA LEU A 230 30.17 4.65 6.50
C LEU A 230 31.65 4.83 6.18
N SER A 231 32.35 3.78 5.79
CA SER A 231 33.77 3.86 5.41
C SER A 231 34.02 4.73 4.17
N ARG A 232 32.97 4.95 3.38
CA ARG A 232 33.01 5.77 2.15
C ARG A 232 32.38 7.15 2.35
N GLY A 233 31.68 7.37 3.47
CA GLY A 233 30.96 8.62 3.74
C GLY A 233 29.75 8.83 2.81
N ALA A 234 29.24 7.79 2.15
CA ALA A 234 28.12 7.87 1.22
C ALA A 234 27.35 6.54 1.13
N GLY A 235 26.05 6.61 0.97
CA GLY A 235 25.19 5.44 0.75
C GLY A 235 23.70 5.80 0.61
N SER A 236 22.93 4.88 0.01
CA SER A 236 21.48 5.01 -0.07
C SER A 236 20.81 3.69 0.25
N ILE A 237 19.85 3.71 1.18
CA ILE A 237 19.04 2.54 1.56
C ILE A 237 17.58 2.86 1.26
N VAL A 238 16.90 1.95 0.57
CA VAL A 238 15.45 2.04 0.34
C VAL A 238 14.79 0.75 0.80
N ASN A 239 13.90 0.87 1.77
CA ASN A 239 13.11 -0.23 2.30
C ASN A 239 11.74 -0.28 1.61
N VAL A 240 11.23 -1.47 1.34
CA VAL A 240 9.84 -1.63 0.91
C VAL A 240 8.97 -1.95 2.13
N SER A 241 8.13 -0.98 2.50
CA SER A 241 7.08 -1.21 3.49
C SER A 241 5.76 -1.58 2.77
N SER A 242 4.64 -1.06 3.23
CA SER A 242 3.29 -1.32 2.70
C SER A 242 2.34 -0.24 3.20
N GLN A 243 1.19 -0.09 2.58
CA GLN A 243 0.06 0.63 3.18
C GLN A 243 -0.29 0.07 4.58
N ALA A 244 -0.09 -1.24 4.81
CA ALA A 244 -0.21 -1.85 6.14
C ALA A 244 0.80 -1.31 7.16
N GLY A 245 1.87 -0.63 6.74
CA GLY A 245 2.79 0.08 7.64
C GLY A 245 2.31 1.47 8.06
N LEU A 246 1.23 1.98 7.46
CA LEU A 246 0.63 3.29 7.77
C LEU A 246 -0.74 3.16 8.45
N ARG A 247 -1.47 2.07 8.19
CA ARG A 247 -2.82 1.86 8.70
C ARG A 247 -3.10 0.36 8.91
N GLY A 248 -4.03 0.04 9.84
CA GLY A 248 -4.32 -1.33 10.26
C GLY A 248 -5.37 -2.08 9.43
N SER A 249 -5.93 -1.48 8.37
CA SER A 249 -7.13 -2.01 7.69
C SER A 249 -6.85 -2.85 6.43
N ILE A 250 -5.58 -3.15 6.13
CA ILE A 250 -5.18 -3.65 4.79
C ILE A 250 -4.55 -5.05 4.84
N ALA A 251 -4.09 -5.48 6.00
CA ALA A 251 -3.43 -6.76 6.19
C ALA A 251 -3.71 -7.33 7.57
N GLY A 252 -3.30 -8.56 7.83
CA GLY A 252 -3.39 -9.17 9.14
C GLY A 252 -2.43 -8.53 10.16
N ALA A 253 -2.50 -9.00 11.39
CA ALA A 253 -1.85 -8.37 12.54
C ALA A 253 -0.31 -8.43 12.46
N ALA A 254 0.25 -9.60 12.11
CA ALA A 254 1.70 -9.79 12.06
C ALA A 254 2.35 -8.97 10.93
N TYR A 255 1.77 -8.99 9.74
CA TYR A 255 2.26 -8.22 8.60
C TYR A 255 2.17 -6.71 8.89
N THR A 256 1.02 -6.25 9.38
CA THR A 256 0.80 -4.84 9.76
C THR A 256 1.85 -4.37 10.76
N ALA A 257 2.07 -5.11 11.84
CA ALA A 257 3.08 -4.79 12.85
C ALA A 257 4.50 -4.77 12.25
N SER A 258 4.84 -5.76 11.42
CA SER A 258 6.15 -5.84 10.76
C SER A 258 6.43 -4.64 9.84
N LYS A 259 5.43 -4.20 9.07
CA LYS A 259 5.59 -3.07 8.13
C LYS A 259 5.62 -1.71 8.84
N HIS A 260 4.98 -1.55 10.01
CA HIS A 260 5.20 -0.41 10.90
C HIS A 260 6.62 -0.40 11.47
N ALA A 261 7.17 -1.57 11.86
CA ALA A 261 8.54 -1.68 12.33
C ALA A 261 9.56 -1.24 11.26
N VAL A 262 9.35 -1.60 9.99
CA VAL A 262 10.19 -1.16 8.85
C VAL A 262 10.19 0.37 8.73
N ILE A 263 9.05 1.03 8.88
CA ILE A 263 8.95 2.51 8.87
C ILE A 263 9.72 3.10 10.04
N GLY A 264 9.57 2.52 11.24
CA GLY A 264 10.31 2.94 12.43
C GLY A 264 11.83 2.85 12.25
N MET A 265 12.31 1.71 11.73
CA MET A 265 13.74 1.51 11.41
C MET A 265 14.24 2.51 10.37
N THR A 266 13.45 2.76 9.32
CA THR A 266 13.78 3.73 8.26
C THR A 266 14.01 5.12 8.83
N ARG A 267 13.08 5.64 9.63
CA ARG A 267 13.17 6.97 10.24
C ARG A 267 14.33 7.09 11.22
N SER A 268 14.52 6.07 12.08
CA SER A 268 15.64 6.03 13.02
C SER A 268 16.99 6.04 12.30
N ALA A 269 17.17 5.18 11.29
CA ALA A 269 18.39 5.11 10.53
C ALA A 269 18.66 6.39 9.72
N ALA A 270 17.62 6.98 9.12
CA ALA A 270 17.74 8.25 8.42
C ALA A 270 18.28 9.36 9.31
N PHE A 271 17.73 9.50 10.51
CA PHE A 271 18.19 10.52 11.48
C PHE A 271 19.64 10.28 11.92
N ILE A 272 19.99 9.04 12.24
CA ILE A 272 21.32 8.70 12.78
C ILE A 272 22.43 8.83 11.72
N TYR A 273 22.16 8.42 10.47
CA TYR A 273 23.19 8.28 9.45
C TYR A 273 23.23 9.43 8.42
N SER A 274 22.22 10.31 8.38
CA SER A 274 22.20 11.50 7.50
C SER A 274 23.46 12.38 7.67
N PRO A 275 23.94 12.70 8.89
CA PRO A 275 25.17 13.48 9.05
C PRO A 275 26.43 12.75 8.57
N ARG A 276 26.31 11.48 8.24
CA ARG A 276 27.37 10.60 7.75
C ARG A 276 27.29 10.33 6.24
N GLY A 277 26.40 11.05 5.52
CA GLY A 277 26.22 10.91 4.08
C GLY A 277 25.41 9.71 3.63
N ILE A 278 24.69 9.02 4.56
CA ILE A 278 23.84 7.89 4.19
C ILE A 278 22.37 8.32 4.26
N ARG A 279 21.64 8.13 3.17
CA ARG A 279 20.21 8.36 3.07
C ARG A 279 19.44 7.06 3.30
N VAL A 280 18.34 7.12 4.02
CA VAL A 280 17.49 5.95 4.28
C VAL A 280 16.04 6.36 4.09
N ASN A 281 15.35 5.71 3.15
CA ASN A 281 13.97 6.00 2.79
C ASN A 281 13.13 4.72 2.73
N ALA A 282 11.81 4.84 2.66
CA ALA A 282 10.93 3.72 2.37
C ALA A 282 9.95 4.05 1.25
N VAL A 283 9.63 3.06 0.42
CA VAL A 283 8.54 3.09 -0.55
C VAL A 283 7.36 2.29 0.00
N ILE A 284 6.16 2.84 -0.18
CA ILE A 284 4.89 2.24 0.21
C ILE A 284 4.11 1.89 -1.05
N PRO A 285 4.23 0.67 -1.57
CA PRO A 285 3.49 0.26 -2.76
C PRO A 285 2.02 0.01 -2.44
N ARG A 286 1.17 0.14 -3.47
CA ARG A 286 -0.17 -0.46 -3.50
C ARG A 286 -0.07 -1.96 -3.84
N PRO A 287 -1.19 -2.71 -3.87
CA PRO A 287 -1.20 -4.07 -4.41
C PRO A 287 -0.50 -4.11 -5.78
N THR A 288 0.52 -4.94 -5.88
CA THR A 288 1.42 -4.99 -7.05
C THR A 288 1.48 -6.43 -7.53
N LYS A 289 1.45 -6.64 -8.83
CA LYS A 289 1.63 -7.98 -9.44
C LYS A 289 3.00 -8.54 -9.07
N THR A 290 3.02 -9.44 -8.11
CA THR A 290 4.25 -10.06 -7.60
C THR A 290 4.01 -11.52 -7.26
N ALA A 291 5.09 -12.27 -6.99
CA ALA A 291 4.99 -13.64 -6.47
C ALA A 291 4.59 -13.70 -4.97
N LEU A 292 4.35 -12.56 -4.33
CA LEU A 292 3.82 -12.49 -2.98
C LEU A 292 2.33 -12.84 -3.04
N GLU A 293 2.02 -14.12 -2.82
CA GLU A 293 0.63 -14.59 -2.73
C GLU A 293 -0.01 -14.01 -1.46
N SER A 294 -0.86 -13.03 -1.63
CA SER A 294 -1.78 -12.59 -0.59
C SER A 294 -3.14 -13.25 -0.85
N ASN A 295 -3.45 -14.28 -0.07
CA ASN A 295 -4.78 -14.89 -0.08
C ASN A 295 -5.78 -13.94 0.58
N TYR A 296 -6.21 -12.91 -0.14
CA TYR A 296 -7.26 -11.98 0.30
C TYR A 296 -8.65 -12.64 0.43
N GLY A 297 -8.77 -13.94 0.13
CA GLY A 297 -10.05 -14.66 0.01
C GLY A 297 -10.49 -15.45 1.22
N SER A 298 -9.65 -15.69 2.22
CA SER A 298 -10.03 -16.46 3.41
C SER A 298 -9.81 -15.66 4.68
N LEU A 299 -10.76 -14.78 4.99
CA LEU A 299 -10.87 -14.20 6.32
C LEU A 299 -11.44 -15.26 7.25
N GLY A 300 -10.57 -16.00 7.95
CA GLY A 300 -10.99 -16.83 9.06
C GLY A 300 -11.68 -15.93 10.11
N GLY A 301 -12.99 -16.12 10.34
CA GLY A 301 -13.72 -15.60 11.50
C GLY A 301 -13.95 -14.09 11.61
N ALA A 302 -13.08 -13.24 11.15
CA ALA A 302 -13.29 -11.79 11.10
C ALA A 302 -14.07 -11.45 9.84
N GLY A 303 -15.31 -11.04 9.95
CA GLY A 303 -16.24 -10.74 8.85
C GLY A 303 -15.62 -9.99 7.66
N PRO A 304 -16.36 -9.79 6.55
CA PRO A 304 -15.79 -9.23 5.33
C PRO A 304 -15.19 -7.86 5.62
N LEU A 305 -13.89 -7.69 5.32
CA LEU A 305 -13.30 -6.36 5.25
C LEU A 305 -14.15 -5.51 4.28
N PRO A 306 -14.30 -4.20 4.51
CA PRO A 306 -14.97 -3.34 3.56
C PRO A 306 -14.32 -3.51 2.19
N THR A 307 -15.02 -4.18 1.28
CA THR A 307 -14.53 -4.56 -0.06
C THR A 307 -14.07 -3.36 -0.88
N ALA A 308 -14.56 -2.16 -0.58
CA ALA A 308 -14.12 -0.92 -1.23
C ALA A 308 -12.63 -0.60 -1.00
N SER A 309 -12.01 -1.09 0.09
CA SER A 309 -10.59 -0.86 0.37
C SER A 309 -9.65 -1.82 -0.37
N LEU A 310 -10.19 -2.94 -0.91
CA LEU A 310 -9.40 -4.01 -1.52
C LEU A 310 -9.47 -4.03 -3.06
N THR A 311 -10.33 -3.21 -3.67
CA THR A 311 -10.59 -3.23 -5.12
C THR A 311 -9.69 -2.30 -5.93
N SER A 312 -8.56 -1.85 -5.37
CA SER A 312 -7.60 -1.10 -6.16
C SER A 312 -6.94 -2.03 -7.19
N PRO A 313 -6.97 -1.72 -8.50
CA PRO A 313 -6.30 -2.54 -9.50
C PRO A 313 -4.81 -2.69 -9.14
N GLU A 314 -4.26 -3.88 -9.35
CA GLU A 314 -2.83 -4.11 -9.18
C GLU A 314 -2.02 -3.30 -10.20
N VAL A 315 -0.86 -2.81 -9.76
CA VAL A 315 0.11 -2.13 -10.64
C VAL A 315 1.23 -3.08 -11.06
N GLU A 316 1.87 -2.75 -12.17
CA GLU A 316 3.06 -3.46 -12.60
C GLU A 316 4.25 -3.16 -11.67
N ALA A 317 5.07 -4.16 -11.40
CA ALA A 317 6.24 -4.03 -10.53
C ALA A 317 7.24 -2.96 -11.02
N ALA A 318 7.34 -2.74 -12.32
CA ALA A 318 8.18 -1.70 -12.92
C ALA A 318 7.75 -0.28 -12.50
N GLN A 319 6.45 -0.04 -12.27
CA GLN A 319 5.97 1.25 -11.78
C GLN A 319 6.44 1.53 -10.35
N ILE A 320 6.60 0.50 -9.52
CA ILE A 320 7.16 0.62 -8.17
C ILE A 320 8.70 0.70 -8.22
N ALA A 321 9.35 0.06 -9.19
CA ALA A 321 10.79 0.19 -9.38
C ALA A 321 11.21 1.64 -9.70
N SER A 322 10.33 2.44 -10.30
CA SER A 322 10.60 3.85 -10.62
C SER A 322 10.92 4.70 -9.38
N PRO A 323 10.05 4.84 -8.38
CA PRO A 323 10.39 5.55 -7.14
C PRO A 323 11.50 4.88 -6.34
N MET A 324 11.67 3.54 -6.42
CA MET A 324 12.80 2.86 -5.80
C MET A 324 14.13 3.35 -6.37
N THR A 325 14.29 3.35 -7.69
CA THR A 325 15.55 3.79 -8.34
C THR A 325 15.78 5.28 -8.17
N TYR A 326 14.75 6.13 -8.17
CA TYR A 326 14.88 7.53 -7.81
C TYR A 326 15.49 7.70 -6.42
N LEU A 327 14.92 7.06 -5.39
CA LEU A 327 15.42 7.20 -4.02
C LEU A 327 16.81 6.59 -3.80
N LEU A 328 17.18 5.55 -4.57
CA LEU A 328 18.52 4.95 -4.54
C LEU A 328 19.56 5.85 -5.21
N SER A 329 19.19 6.58 -6.25
CA SER A 329 20.10 7.40 -7.07
C SER A 329 20.50 8.72 -6.41
N ASP A 330 21.46 9.43 -7.04
CA ASP A 330 21.89 10.75 -6.59
C ASP A 330 20.85 11.86 -6.88
N ASP A 331 19.83 11.59 -7.71
CA ASP A 331 18.70 12.50 -7.92
C ASP A 331 17.96 12.82 -6.62
N ALA A 332 18.01 11.89 -5.65
CA ALA A 332 17.41 12.05 -4.33
C ALA A 332 18.42 12.54 -3.26
N ALA A 333 19.45 13.30 -3.63
CA ALA A 333 20.57 13.69 -2.76
C ALA A 333 20.13 14.34 -1.43
N ASN A 334 19.02 15.06 -1.42
CA ASN A 334 18.46 15.72 -0.22
C ASN A 334 17.19 15.03 0.35
N VAL A 335 16.96 13.77 -0.02
CA VAL A 335 15.80 13.01 0.45
C VAL A 335 16.25 11.89 1.38
N THR A 336 15.93 12.02 2.68
CA THR A 336 16.16 10.98 3.69
C THR A 336 15.06 11.01 4.73
N GLY A 337 14.68 9.84 5.27
CA GLY A 337 13.56 9.69 6.20
C GLY A 337 12.17 9.76 5.53
N ALA A 338 12.12 9.86 4.21
CA ALA A 338 10.87 9.87 3.46
C ALA A 338 10.19 8.49 3.52
N ILE A 339 8.87 8.53 3.71
CA ILE A 339 7.98 7.38 3.58
C ILE A 339 7.09 7.70 2.38
N LEU A 340 7.51 7.22 1.20
CA LEU A 340 6.97 7.62 -0.08
C LEU A 340 5.86 6.66 -0.54
N PRO A 341 4.57 7.07 -0.51
CA PRO A 341 3.50 6.30 -1.14
C PRO A 341 3.70 6.23 -2.65
N ALA A 342 3.64 5.03 -3.21
CA ALA A 342 3.61 4.74 -4.63
C ALA A 342 2.32 3.94 -4.91
N ASP A 343 1.17 4.60 -4.74
CA ASP A 343 -0.13 3.96 -4.57
C ASP A 343 -1.28 4.66 -5.30
N GLU A 344 -0.97 5.59 -6.21
CA GLU A 344 -1.95 6.39 -6.97
C GLU A 344 -2.96 7.11 -6.05
N GLY A 345 -2.54 7.52 -4.85
CA GLY A 345 -3.39 8.23 -3.90
C GLY A 345 -4.30 7.32 -3.05
N TRP A 346 -4.20 6.00 -3.18
CA TRP A 346 -4.99 5.07 -2.36
C TRP A 346 -4.77 5.24 -0.85
N GLY A 347 -3.57 5.67 -0.47
CA GLY A 347 -3.18 5.87 0.92
C GLY A 347 -3.74 7.12 1.59
N VAL A 348 -4.29 8.07 0.85
CA VAL A 348 -4.82 9.35 1.36
C VAL A 348 -6.35 9.42 1.40
N ALA A 349 -7.01 8.34 1.00
CA ALA A 349 -8.46 8.19 1.04
C ALA A 349 -8.96 7.76 2.44
#